data_6c16e28970f465982199b0c42344dc3f
#
_entry.id   6c16e28970f465982199b0c42344dc3f
#
_cell.length_a   1.000
_cell.length_b   1.000
_cell.length_c   1.000
_cell.angle_alpha   90.00
_cell.angle_beta   90.00
_cell.angle_gamma   90.00
#
_symmetry.space_group_name_H-M   'P 1'
#
loop_
_entity.id
_entity.type
_entity.pdbx_description
1 polymer ?
#
loop_
_entity_poly.entity_id
_entity_poly.type
_entity_poly.pdbx_seq_one_letter_code
_entity_poly.pdbx_strand_id
1 'polypeptide(L)'
;MLGISAIGWKDEEEEQILSANAGAFNVLEIVPARIFAQNKDYADIAKEYRESYGLWAYSAQALFFQSNVQSFEDTSAVSEHLLKVISLGSIMGIKRFVLGSPNLRKGSPSCLMNVLKRMDAVLEANDAILCIEPVAKCYGGAYFYTVSEIVNHIDFCNLKNVKTMLDTNNAWLQGDSPKKLLNHYWPYIAHVHISDTDNGPLLNKYEHKQIKRMLDGINYEGAIVRELFQAKKNMRDYPLFRSIYA
;
A
#
# COMPACT_ATOMS: atom_id res chain seq x y z
N MET A 1 -9.98 5.51 -8.63
CA MET A 1 -9.78 4.13 -9.17
C MET A 1 -9.98 3.12 -8.05
N LEU A 2 -10.58 1.94 -8.34
CA LEU A 2 -10.73 0.86 -7.36
C LEU A 2 -9.71 -0.25 -7.62
N GLY A 3 -9.14 -0.80 -6.55
CA GLY A 3 -8.12 -1.83 -6.62
C GLY A 3 -8.30 -2.97 -5.63
N ILE A 4 -7.57 -4.03 -5.88
CA ILE A 4 -7.40 -5.19 -4.99
C ILE A 4 -5.92 -5.43 -4.72
N SER A 5 -5.60 -5.91 -3.53
CA SER A 5 -4.22 -6.17 -3.13
C SER A 5 -3.87 -7.65 -3.18
N ALA A 6 -2.75 -7.96 -3.83
CA ALA A 6 -2.22 -9.31 -3.96
C ALA A 6 -1.75 -9.91 -2.62
N ILE A 7 -1.59 -9.12 -1.55
CA ILE A 7 -1.22 -9.67 -0.23
C ILE A 7 -2.28 -10.64 0.32
N GLY A 8 -3.52 -10.51 -0.17
CA GLY A 8 -4.67 -11.25 0.34
C GLY A 8 -4.74 -12.72 -0.05
N TRP A 9 -3.90 -13.20 -0.98
CA TRP A 9 -3.94 -14.57 -1.50
C TRP A 9 -2.55 -15.16 -1.70
N LYS A 10 -2.50 -16.47 -1.93
CA LYS A 10 -1.28 -17.19 -2.27
C LYS A 10 -1.08 -17.23 -3.79
N ASP A 11 0.15 -17.51 -4.25
CA ASP A 11 0.48 -17.51 -5.68
C ASP A 11 -0.40 -18.47 -6.48
N GLU A 12 -0.68 -19.66 -5.94
CA GLU A 12 -1.55 -20.65 -6.56
C GLU A 12 -3.04 -20.26 -6.62
N GLU A 13 -3.44 -19.19 -5.95
CA GLU A 13 -4.82 -18.69 -5.93
C GLU A 13 -5.01 -17.48 -6.86
N GLU A 14 -3.91 -16.87 -7.33
CA GLU A 14 -3.91 -15.59 -8.05
C GLU A 14 -4.79 -15.64 -9.31
N GLU A 15 -4.56 -16.61 -10.20
CA GLU A 15 -5.33 -16.73 -11.44
C GLU A 15 -6.85 -16.84 -11.19
N GLN A 16 -7.24 -17.62 -10.19
CA GLN A 16 -8.65 -17.79 -9.83
C GLN A 16 -9.27 -16.49 -9.35
N ILE A 17 -8.53 -15.74 -8.49
CA ILE A 17 -9.03 -14.49 -7.90
C ILE A 17 -9.09 -13.40 -8.96
N LEU A 18 -8.05 -13.25 -9.77
CA LEU A 18 -7.99 -12.23 -10.80
C LEU A 18 -9.05 -12.49 -11.89
N SER A 19 -9.22 -13.74 -12.36
CA SER A 19 -10.25 -14.11 -13.33
C SER A 19 -11.66 -13.83 -12.82
N ALA A 20 -11.94 -14.16 -11.56
CA ALA A 20 -13.26 -13.94 -10.96
C ALA A 20 -13.59 -12.43 -10.76
N ASN A 21 -12.58 -11.57 -10.78
CA ASN A 21 -12.71 -10.13 -10.60
C ASN A 21 -12.32 -9.32 -11.87
N ALA A 22 -12.10 -9.98 -12.99
CA ALA A 22 -11.76 -9.34 -14.26
C ALA A 22 -12.81 -8.29 -14.66
N GLY A 23 -12.36 -7.07 -15.01
CA GLY A 23 -13.23 -5.94 -15.32
C GLY A 23 -14.00 -5.36 -14.14
N ALA A 24 -13.86 -5.93 -12.93
CA ALA A 24 -14.50 -5.42 -11.72
C ALA A 24 -13.69 -4.33 -11.02
N PHE A 25 -12.38 -4.33 -11.22
CA PHE A 25 -11.41 -3.40 -10.66
C PHE A 25 -10.54 -2.80 -11.76
N ASN A 26 -9.90 -1.68 -11.46
CA ASN A 26 -9.01 -0.97 -12.39
C ASN A 26 -7.54 -1.25 -12.09
N VAL A 27 -7.20 -1.47 -10.83
CA VAL A 27 -5.81 -1.57 -10.40
C VAL A 27 -5.54 -2.81 -9.55
N LEU A 28 -4.33 -3.31 -9.70
CA LEU A 28 -3.74 -4.34 -8.85
C LEU A 28 -2.62 -3.72 -8.03
N GLU A 29 -2.62 -4.00 -6.74
CA GLU A 29 -1.51 -3.77 -5.86
C GLU A 29 -0.70 -5.06 -5.73
N ILE A 30 0.54 -5.03 -6.22
CA ILE A 30 1.41 -6.21 -6.26
C ILE A 30 2.24 -6.37 -5.00
N VAL A 31 2.78 -7.58 -4.81
CA VAL A 31 3.83 -7.89 -3.84
C VAL A 31 5.14 -8.12 -4.61
N PRO A 32 6.15 -7.23 -4.51
CA PRO A 32 7.37 -7.30 -5.32
C PRO A 32 8.08 -8.65 -5.30
N ALA A 33 8.15 -9.30 -4.13
CA ALA A 33 8.80 -10.61 -4.00
C ALA A 33 8.20 -11.68 -4.93
N ARG A 34 6.89 -11.64 -5.15
CA ARG A 34 6.21 -12.58 -6.06
C ARG A 34 6.56 -12.32 -7.52
N ILE A 35 6.76 -11.06 -7.88
CA ILE A 35 7.20 -10.70 -9.23
C ILE A 35 8.66 -11.10 -9.44
N PHE A 36 9.53 -10.85 -8.45
CA PHE A 36 10.94 -11.26 -8.51
C PHE A 36 11.11 -12.78 -8.62
N ALA A 37 10.19 -13.58 -8.09
CA ALA A 37 10.20 -15.02 -8.15
C ALA A 37 9.80 -15.58 -9.53
N GLN A 38 9.15 -14.77 -10.38
CA GLN A 38 8.76 -15.20 -11.72
C GLN A 38 9.94 -15.12 -12.69
N ASN A 39 10.08 -16.14 -13.52
CA ASN A 39 11.10 -16.14 -14.59
C ASN A 39 10.52 -15.55 -15.89
N LYS A 40 9.99 -14.32 -15.79
CA LYS A 40 9.38 -13.56 -16.90
C LYS A 40 9.89 -12.12 -16.87
N ASP A 41 9.84 -11.45 -18.01
CA ASP A 41 10.06 -10.00 -18.07
C ASP A 41 8.95 -9.24 -17.33
N TYR A 42 9.31 -8.19 -16.60
CA TYR A 42 8.36 -7.44 -15.77
C TYR A 42 7.33 -6.66 -16.61
N ALA A 43 7.72 -6.21 -17.80
CA ALA A 43 6.80 -5.57 -18.72
C ALA A 43 5.78 -6.57 -19.28
N ASP A 44 6.19 -7.80 -19.54
CA ASP A 44 5.29 -8.88 -19.97
C ASP A 44 4.30 -9.26 -18.87
N ILE A 45 4.73 -9.32 -17.60
CA ILE A 45 3.83 -9.56 -16.46
C ILE A 45 2.81 -8.41 -16.35
N ALA A 46 3.24 -7.16 -16.43
CA ALA A 46 2.34 -6.01 -16.38
C ALA A 46 1.35 -5.99 -17.55
N LYS A 47 1.79 -6.40 -18.73
CA LYS A 47 0.96 -6.56 -19.92
C LYS A 47 -0.08 -7.68 -19.71
N GLU A 48 0.31 -8.82 -19.17
CA GLU A 48 -0.58 -9.94 -18.85
C GLU A 48 -1.70 -9.51 -17.89
N TYR A 49 -1.39 -8.80 -16.80
CA TYR A 49 -2.40 -8.29 -15.88
C TYR A 49 -3.41 -7.37 -16.59
N ARG A 50 -2.95 -6.53 -17.48
CA ARG A 50 -3.81 -5.61 -18.23
C ARG A 50 -4.68 -6.31 -19.27
N GLU A 51 -4.10 -7.20 -20.07
CA GLU A 51 -4.78 -7.83 -21.21
C GLU A 51 -5.71 -8.94 -20.76
N SER A 52 -5.31 -9.72 -19.75
CA SER A 52 -6.10 -10.88 -19.28
C SER A 52 -7.17 -10.48 -18.25
N TYR A 53 -6.91 -9.46 -17.41
CA TYR A 53 -7.79 -9.14 -16.29
C TYR A 53 -8.30 -7.68 -16.29
N GLY A 54 -7.77 -6.83 -17.16
CA GLY A 54 -8.11 -5.40 -17.19
C GLY A 54 -7.50 -4.60 -16.03
N LEU A 55 -6.43 -5.12 -15.39
CA LEU A 55 -5.82 -4.54 -14.19
C LEU A 55 -4.49 -3.86 -14.50
N TRP A 56 -4.30 -2.65 -13.98
CA TRP A 56 -3.01 -1.96 -14.00
C TRP A 56 -2.25 -2.24 -12.71
N ALA A 57 -1.00 -2.65 -12.79
CA ALA A 57 -0.10 -2.69 -11.64
C ALA A 57 0.20 -1.25 -11.21
N TYR A 58 -0.60 -0.71 -10.29
CA TYR A 58 -0.57 0.71 -9.90
C TYR A 58 0.22 0.95 -8.62
N SER A 59 0.14 0.04 -7.67
CA SER A 59 0.82 0.11 -6.39
C SER A 59 1.53 -1.19 -6.04
N ALA A 60 2.50 -1.10 -5.14
CA ALA A 60 3.21 -2.23 -4.57
C ALA A 60 3.25 -2.10 -3.05
N GLN A 61 2.96 -3.18 -2.34
CA GLN A 61 3.09 -3.25 -0.89
C GLN A 61 3.94 -4.44 -0.44
N ALA A 62 4.13 -4.58 0.89
CA ALA A 62 5.00 -5.61 1.45
C ALA A 62 6.40 -5.58 0.81
N LEU A 63 6.96 -4.38 0.61
CA LEU A 63 8.16 -4.12 -0.18
C LEU A 63 9.36 -4.96 0.24
N PHE A 64 9.47 -5.28 1.54
CA PHE A 64 10.58 -6.06 2.14
C PHE A 64 10.22 -7.51 2.42
N PHE A 65 9.05 -7.99 1.98
CA PHE A 65 8.69 -9.40 2.12
C PHE A 65 9.69 -10.28 1.37
N GLN A 66 10.20 -11.34 2.02
CA GLN A 66 11.25 -12.24 1.50
C GLN A 66 12.56 -11.53 1.09
N SER A 67 12.81 -10.32 1.57
CA SER A 67 14.11 -9.67 1.41
C SER A 67 15.12 -10.17 2.45
N ASN A 68 16.40 -9.90 2.21
CA ASN A 68 17.46 -10.19 3.18
C ASN A 68 17.63 -9.09 4.23
N VAL A 69 16.83 -8.01 4.17
CA VAL A 69 16.89 -6.90 5.13
C VAL A 69 16.28 -7.34 6.46
N GLN A 70 17.03 -7.17 7.55
CA GLN A 70 16.60 -7.58 8.90
C GLN A 70 16.25 -6.41 9.82
N SER A 71 16.60 -5.18 9.43
CA SER A 71 16.32 -3.96 10.16
C SER A 71 16.49 -2.75 9.24
N PHE A 72 15.69 -1.69 9.46
CA PHE A 72 15.90 -0.40 8.79
C PHE A 72 17.13 0.37 9.29
N GLU A 73 17.85 -0.16 10.29
CA GLU A 73 19.15 0.36 10.71
C GLU A 73 20.27 0.02 9.72
N ASP A 74 20.15 -1.06 8.94
CA ASP A 74 21.05 -1.35 7.82
C ASP A 74 20.69 -0.51 6.60
N THR A 75 21.11 0.75 6.64
CA THR A 75 20.76 1.76 5.62
C THR A 75 21.27 1.40 4.22
N SER A 76 22.34 0.60 4.11
CA SER A 76 22.87 0.15 2.82
C SER A 76 21.97 -0.88 2.19
N ALA A 77 21.66 -1.97 2.91
CA ALA A 77 20.76 -3.01 2.43
C ALA A 77 19.36 -2.50 2.15
N VAL A 78 18.84 -1.57 2.98
CA VAL A 78 17.54 -0.91 2.76
C VAL A 78 17.56 -0.09 1.49
N SER A 79 18.60 0.71 1.25
CA SER A 79 18.72 1.54 0.03
C SER A 79 18.79 0.70 -1.23
N GLU A 80 19.63 -0.32 -1.24
CA GLU A 80 19.80 -1.25 -2.36
C GLU A 80 18.47 -1.95 -2.71
N HIS A 81 17.78 -2.45 -1.68
CA HIS A 81 16.51 -3.14 -1.87
C HIS A 81 15.41 -2.19 -2.39
N LEU A 82 15.31 -0.96 -1.86
CA LEU A 82 14.35 0.03 -2.37
C LEU A 82 14.64 0.42 -3.81
N LEU A 83 15.90 0.59 -4.20
CA LEU A 83 16.26 0.85 -5.60
C LEU A 83 15.81 -0.29 -6.52
N LYS A 84 16.00 -1.55 -6.10
CA LYS A 84 15.52 -2.72 -6.85
C LYS A 84 13.99 -2.71 -7.01
N VAL A 85 13.26 -2.40 -5.94
CA VAL A 85 11.80 -2.34 -5.96
C VAL A 85 11.29 -1.17 -6.81
N ILE A 86 11.92 0.00 -6.72
CA ILE A 86 11.54 1.17 -7.53
C ILE A 86 11.84 0.91 -9.02
N SER A 87 12.97 0.25 -9.34
CA SER A 87 13.29 -0.15 -10.72
C SER A 87 12.26 -1.10 -11.31
N LEU A 88 11.83 -2.12 -10.54
CA LEU A 88 10.70 -2.98 -10.91
C LEU A 88 9.45 -2.13 -11.20
N GLY A 89 9.13 -1.22 -10.28
CA GLY A 89 7.97 -0.37 -10.39
C GLY A 89 7.99 0.52 -11.63
N SER A 90 9.15 1.07 -11.98
CA SER A 90 9.33 1.87 -13.19
C SER A 90 8.95 1.08 -14.46
N ILE A 91 9.38 -0.18 -14.56
CA ILE A 91 9.06 -1.06 -15.69
C ILE A 91 7.56 -1.41 -15.73
N MET A 92 6.96 -1.70 -14.58
CA MET A 92 5.56 -2.11 -14.50
C MET A 92 4.55 -0.95 -14.52
N GLY A 93 5.02 0.31 -14.41
CA GLY A 93 4.16 1.49 -14.33
C GLY A 93 3.62 1.80 -12.94
N ILE A 94 4.25 1.27 -11.87
CA ILE A 94 3.83 1.48 -10.49
C ILE A 94 4.10 2.92 -10.06
N LYS A 95 3.11 3.54 -9.41
CA LYS A 95 3.15 4.93 -8.96
C LYS A 95 3.13 5.09 -7.43
N ARG A 96 2.81 4.03 -6.70
CA ARG A 96 2.71 4.04 -5.23
C ARG A 96 3.42 2.84 -4.63
N PHE A 97 4.32 3.11 -3.68
CA PHE A 97 5.07 2.09 -2.95
C PHE A 97 4.70 2.17 -1.47
N VAL A 98 4.05 1.16 -0.93
CA VAL A 98 3.57 1.12 0.45
C VAL A 98 4.59 0.47 1.36
N LEU A 99 5.15 1.27 2.27
CA LEU A 99 6.15 0.86 3.25
C LEU A 99 5.51 0.60 4.62
N GLY A 100 5.04 -0.61 4.84
CA GLY A 100 4.61 -1.10 6.15
C GLY A 100 5.78 -1.67 6.95
N SER A 101 5.97 -2.98 6.90
CA SER A 101 7.11 -3.74 7.46
C SER A 101 7.43 -3.45 8.93
N PRO A 102 6.47 -3.63 9.88
CA PRO A 102 6.69 -3.30 11.29
C PRO A 102 7.88 -4.05 11.91
N ASN A 103 8.10 -5.30 11.52
CA ASN A 103 9.20 -6.13 12.06
C ASN A 103 10.61 -5.59 11.76
N LEU A 104 10.75 -4.71 10.77
CA LEU A 104 12.00 -4.05 10.41
C LEU A 104 12.21 -2.71 11.11
N ARG A 105 11.15 -2.14 11.73
CA ARG A 105 11.17 -0.87 12.46
C ARG A 105 11.76 -1.07 13.85
N LYS A 106 13.08 -1.29 13.92
CA LYS A 106 13.85 -1.42 15.16
C LYS A 106 14.57 -0.11 15.45
N GLY A 107 14.88 0.15 16.72
CA GLY A 107 15.64 1.34 17.12
C GLY A 107 14.94 2.66 16.81
N SER A 108 15.63 3.57 16.11
CA SER A 108 15.17 4.93 15.81
C SER A 108 14.68 5.07 14.36
N PRO A 109 13.65 5.90 14.09
CA PRO A 109 13.21 6.18 12.73
C PRO A 109 14.25 6.94 11.89
N SER A 110 15.26 7.54 12.50
CA SER A 110 16.26 8.39 11.82
C SER A 110 17.02 7.63 10.71
N CYS A 111 17.35 6.35 10.91
CA CYS A 111 18.03 5.56 9.89
C CYS A 111 17.17 5.41 8.64
N LEU A 112 15.90 5.03 8.80
CA LEU A 112 14.95 4.95 7.69
C LEU A 112 14.77 6.32 7.02
N MET A 113 14.55 7.39 7.80
CA MET A 113 14.36 8.74 7.25
C MET A 113 15.56 9.22 6.44
N ASN A 114 16.79 8.88 6.86
CA ASN A 114 18.00 9.19 6.09
C ASN A 114 18.06 8.40 4.76
N VAL A 115 17.58 7.17 4.73
CA VAL A 115 17.42 6.43 3.45
C VAL A 115 16.39 7.12 2.58
N LEU A 116 15.21 7.44 3.12
CA LEU A 116 14.12 8.06 2.36
C LEU A 116 14.50 9.43 1.79
N LYS A 117 15.34 10.21 2.48
CA LYS A 117 15.92 11.44 1.93
C LYS A 117 16.72 11.19 0.65
N ARG A 118 17.49 10.11 0.61
CA ARG A 118 18.25 9.74 -0.60
C ARG A 118 17.35 9.21 -1.70
N MET A 119 16.26 8.52 -1.33
CA MET A 119 15.28 7.98 -2.30
C MET A 119 14.35 9.04 -2.88
N ASP A 120 14.19 10.21 -2.25
CA ASP A 120 13.23 11.22 -2.67
C ASP A 120 13.45 11.68 -4.12
N ALA A 121 14.71 11.93 -4.52
CA ALA A 121 15.06 12.26 -5.89
C ALA A 121 14.87 11.08 -6.87
N VAL A 122 15.07 9.84 -6.41
CA VAL A 122 14.83 8.64 -7.23
C VAL A 122 13.33 8.47 -7.48
N LEU A 123 12.51 8.71 -6.46
CA LEU A 123 11.05 8.68 -6.58
C LEU A 123 10.56 9.76 -7.56
N GLU A 124 11.10 10.99 -7.45
CA GLU A 124 10.79 12.09 -8.37
C GLU A 124 11.11 11.72 -9.82
N ALA A 125 12.29 11.17 -10.07
CA ALA A 125 12.72 10.75 -11.41
C ALA A 125 11.84 9.65 -12.03
N ASN A 126 11.12 8.87 -11.20
CA ASN A 126 10.21 7.81 -11.63
C ASN A 126 8.72 8.22 -11.56
N ASP A 127 8.42 9.49 -11.26
CA ASP A 127 7.05 9.99 -11.04
C ASP A 127 6.28 9.07 -10.05
N ALA A 128 6.93 8.76 -8.94
CA ALA A 128 6.44 7.79 -7.95
C ALA A 128 6.42 8.39 -6.54
N ILE A 129 5.57 7.87 -5.69
CA ILE A 129 5.45 8.25 -4.29
C ILE A 129 5.63 7.01 -3.42
N LEU A 130 6.47 7.12 -2.39
CA LEU A 130 6.55 6.14 -1.33
C LEU A 130 5.62 6.56 -0.19
N CYS A 131 4.71 5.67 0.19
CA CYS A 131 3.72 5.89 1.25
C CYS A 131 4.14 5.12 2.49
N ILE A 132 4.55 5.82 3.55
CA ILE A 132 4.79 5.18 4.84
C ILE A 132 3.43 4.83 5.45
N GLU A 133 3.21 3.55 5.69
CA GLU A 133 2.00 3.06 6.33
C GLU A 133 2.11 3.21 7.85
N PRO A 134 1.16 3.88 8.53
CA PRO A 134 1.05 3.80 9.98
C PRO A 134 0.56 2.40 10.35
N VAL A 135 1.37 1.65 11.10
CA VAL A 135 1.04 0.28 11.48
C VAL A 135 0.73 0.22 12.98
N ALA A 136 -0.40 -0.37 13.32
CA ALA A 136 -0.86 -0.44 14.71
C ALA A 136 0.15 -1.18 15.62
N LYS A 137 0.29 -0.70 16.87
CA LYS A 137 1.26 -1.24 17.84
C LYS A 137 1.16 -2.74 18.06
N CYS A 138 -0.03 -3.32 17.94
CA CYS A 138 -0.25 -4.75 18.10
C CYS A 138 0.49 -5.61 17.06
N TYR A 139 0.86 -5.02 15.91
CA TYR A 139 1.66 -5.69 14.87
C TYR A 139 3.17 -5.56 15.08
N GLY A 140 3.61 -4.86 16.13
CA GLY A 140 5.02 -4.66 16.46
C GLY A 140 5.62 -3.40 15.85
N GLY A 141 6.97 -3.35 15.83
CA GLY A 141 7.73 -2.17 15.43
C GLY A 141 7.97 -1.21 16.60
N ALA A 142 8.87 -0.24 16.41
CA ALA A 142 9.25 0.73 17.44
C ALA A 142 8.78 2.17 17.14
N TYR A 143 8.23 2.44 15.93
CA TYR A 143 7.83 3.78 15.50
C TYR A 143 6.86 3.73 14.31
N PHE A 144 6.28 4.89 13.97
CA PHE A 144 5.31 5.10 12.88
C PHE A 144 4.01 4.34 13.08
N TYR A 145 3.42 4.55 14.25
CA TYR A 145 2.12 3.99 14.61
C TYR A 145 0.94 4.85 14.13
N THR A 146 1.15 6.16 13.98
CA THR A 146 0.10 7.12 13.62
C THR A 146 0.46 7.96 12.40
N VAL A 147 -0.55 8.43 11.69
CA VAL A 147 -0.39 9.40 10.57
C VAL A 147 0.35 10.65 11.06
N SER A 148 0.00 11.18 12.22
CA SER A 148 0.63 12.39 12.77
C SER A 148 2.12 12.23 12.99
N GLU A 149 2.56 11.09 13.54
CA GLU A 149 3.98 10.79 13.74
C GLU A 149 4.74 10.81 12.41
N ILE A 150 4.19 10.16 11.38
CA ILE A 150 4.80 10.10 10.04
C ILE A 150 4.87 11.49 9.40
N VAL A 151 3.79 12.26 9.44
CA VAL A 151 3.73 13.62 8.87
C VAL A 151 4.79 14.52 9.50
N ASN A 152 4.94 14.49 10.83
CA ASN A 152 5.97 15.26 11.51
C ASN A 152 7.41 14.96 11.00
N HIS A 153 7.69 13.68 10.70
CA HIS A 153 9.00 13.29 10.16
C HIS A 153 9.16 13.67 8.68
N ILE A 154 8.10 13.58 7.88
CA ILE A 154 8.10 14.02 6.47
C ILE A 154 8.41 15.53 6.41
N ASP A 155 7.73 16.34 7.21
CA ASP A 155 7.92 17.78 7.27
C ASP A 155 9.32 18.16 7.79
N PHE A 156 9.75 17.54 8.90
CA PHE A 156 11.09 17.76 9.44
C PHE A 156 12.20 17.44 8.43
N CYS A 157 12.00 16.40 7.62
CA CYS A 157 12.94 15.99 6.59
C CYS A 157 12.76 16.72 5.25
N ASN A 158 11.70 17.53 5.09
CA ASN A 158 11.32 18.23 3.86
C ASN A 158 11.24 17.30 2.65
N LEU A 159 10.54 16.15 2.80
CA LEU A 159 10.38 15.16 1.75
C LEU A 159 9.19 15.51 0.85
N LYS A 160 9.37 15.39 -0.48
CA LYS A 160 8.36 15.74 -1.48
C LYS A 160 7.61 14.50 -1.98
N ASN A 161 8.34 13.44 -2.26
CA ASN A 161 7.84 12.21 -2.87
C ASN A 161 7.67 11.06 -1.86
N VAL A 162 7.84 11.37 -0.57
CA VAL A 162 7.46 10.51 0.54
C VAL A 162 6.22 11.09 1.20
N LYS A 163 5.19 10.28 1.33
CA LYS A 163 3.89 10.63 1.90
C LYS A 163 3.51 9.58 2.94
N THR A 164 2.32 9.70 3.49
CA THR A 164 1.67 8.65 4.28
C THR A 164 0.45 8.11 3.56
N MET A 165 -0.25 7.20 4.20
CA MET A 165 -1.47 6.62 3.69
C MET A 165 -2.53 6.46 4.79
N LEU A 166 -3.75 6.18 4.38
CA LEU A 166 -4.80 5.71 5.25
C LEU A 166 -4.94 4.19 5.07
N ASP A 167 -4.76 3.42 6.12
CA ASP A 167 -5.30 2.08 6.27
C ASP A 167 -6.39 2.10 7.34
N THR A 168 -7.59 1.65 7.00
CA THR A 168 -8.75 1.78 7.88
C THR A 168 -8.69 0.86 9.09
N ASN A 169 -8.17 -0.37 8.94
CA ASN A 169 -7.99 -1.30 10.05
C ASN A 169 -6.91 -0.82 11.02
N ASN A 170 -5.74 -0.41 10.51
CA ASN A 170 -4.66 0.13 11.34
C ASN A 170 -5.13 1.38 12.11
N ALA A 171 -5.89 2.28 11.48
CA ALA A 171 -6.45 3.45 12.15
C ALA A 171 -7.36 3.05 13.32
N TRP A 172 -8.31 2.15 13.10
CA TRP A 172 -9.22 1.70 14.17
C TRP A 172 -8.48 0.97 15.29
N LEU A 173 -7.50 0.13 14.99
CA LEU A 173 -6.69 -0.57 16.00
C LEU A 173 -5.85 0.39 16.86
N GLN A 174 -5.47 1.55 16.33
CA GLN A 174 -4.81 2.61 17.09
C GLN A 174 -5.79 3.51 17.86
N GLY A 175 -7.10 3.32 17.69
CA GLY A 175 -8.13 4.19 18.25
C GLY A 175 -8.36 5.49 17.47
N ASP A 176 -7.80 5.59 16.28
CA ASP A 176 -7.97 6.73 15.39
C ASP A 176 -9.28 6.62 14.58
N SER A 177 -9.80 7.77 14.16
CA SER A 177 -10.94 7.82 13.25
C SER A 177 -10.44 8.08 11.83
N PRO A 178 -10.66 7.17 10.87
CA PRO A 178 -10.29 7.39 9.46
C PRO A 178 -10.81 8.72 8.91
N LYS A 179 -12.02 9.12 9.30
CA LYS A 179 -12.62 10.41 8.91
C LYS A 179 -11.83 11.61 9.44
N LYS A 180 -11.41 11.56 10.70
CA LYS A 180 -10.59 12.64 11.27
C LYS A 180 -9.21 12.69 10.62
N LEU A 181 -8.61 11.54 10.33
CA LEU A 181 -7.33 11.47 9.63
C LEU A 181 -7.43 12.08 8.23
N LEU A 182 -8.44 11.72 7.45
CA LEU A 182 -8.70 12.34 6.14
C LEU A 182 -8.90 13.85 6.25
N ASN A 183 -9.69 14.31 7.22
CA ASN A 183 -9.96 15.75 7.38
C ASN A 183 -8.71 16.57 7.71
N HIS A 184 -7.77 16.01 8.51
CA HIS A 184 -6.60 16.76 8.99
C HIS A 184 -5.37 16.56 8.11
N TYR A 185 -5.20 15.39 7.50
CA TYR A 185 -3.95 14.98 6.85
C TYR A 185 -4.09 14.64 5.37
N TRP A 186 -5.24 14.92 4.71
CA TRP A 186 -5.47 14.57 3.32
C TRP A 186 -4.35 15.02 2.34
N PRO A 187 -3.62 16.15 2.52
CA PRO A 187 -2.54 16.53 1.60
C PRO A 187 -1.33 15.59 1.67
N TYR A 188 -1.23 14.82 2.77
CA TYR A 188 -0.17 13.84 2.98
C TYR A 188 -0.60 12.42 2.65
N ILE A 189 -1.90 12.16 2.49
CA ILE A 189 -2.44 10.81 2.24
C ILE A 189 -2.45 10.56 0.73
N ALA A 190 -1.47 9.77 0.26
CA ALA A 190 -1.29 9.49 -1.16
C ALA A 190 -1.75 8.08 -1.59
N HIS A 191 -2.18 7.24 -0.64
CA HIS A 191 -2.72 5.92 -0.88
C HIS A 191 -3.76 5.55 0.18
N VAL A 192 -4.72 4.68 -0.17
CA VAL A 192 -5.80 4.28 0.73
C VAL A 192 -6.02 2.77 0.66
N HIS A 193 -5.84 2.10 1.80
CA HIS A 193 -6.28 0.73 2.02
C HIS A 193 -7.62 0.73 2.76
N ILE A 194 -8.55 0.01 2.18
CA ILE A 194 -9.80 -0.33 2.84
C ILE A 194 -9.70 -1.75 3.36
N SER A 195 -9.64 -1.84 4.66
CA SER A 195 -9.57 -3.07 5.45
C SER A 195 -10.56 -2.97 6.61
N ASP A 196 -10.91 -4.08 7.21
CA ASP A 196 -11.74 -4.13 8.42
C ASP A 196 -11.01 -5.04 9.43
N THR A 197 -11.60 -5.35 10.54
CA THR A 197 -10.98 -6.12 11.62
C THR A 197 -10.22 -7.33 11.06
N ASP A 198 -8.93 -7.44 11.43
CA ASP A 198 -8.00 -8.50 11.00
C ASP A 198 -7.86 -8.62 9.47
N ASN A 199 -8.02 -7.51 8.74
CA ASN A 199 -8.09 -7.48 7.28
C ASN A 199 -9.13 -8.47 6.70
N GLY A 200 -10.19 -8.70 7.46
CA GLY A 200 -11.32 -9.55 7.10
C GLY A 200 -12.38 -8.85 6.24
N PRO A 201 -13.56 -9.47 6.07
CA PRO A 201 -14.69 -8.90 5.34
C PRO A 201 -15.17 -7.59 5.94
N LEU A 202 -15.75 -6.71 5.11
CA LEU A 202 -16.30 -5.43 5.54
C LEU A 202 -17.54 -5.64 6.43
N LEU A 203 -17.43 -5.25 7.70
CA LEU A 203 -18.48 -5.37 8.70
C LEU A 203 -19.21 -4.04 8.92
N ASN A 204 -18.46 -2.95 9.04
CA ASN A 204 -19.00 -1.64 9.37
C ASN A 204 -19.36 -0.81 8.13
N LYS A 205 -20.38 -1.25 7.39
CA LYS A 205 -20.84 -0.59 6.13
C LYS A 205 -21.15 0.90 6.30
N TYR A 206 -21.66 1.32 7.45
CA TYR A 206 -21.98 2.72 7.69
C TYR A 206 -20.70 3.57 7.73
N GLU A 207 -19.69 3.17 8.49
CA GLU A 207 -18.42 3.89 8.57
C GLU A 207 -17.71 3.93 7.20
N HIS A 208 -17.70 2.81 6.48
CA HIS A 208 -17.13 2.77 5.12
C HIS A 208 -17.84 3.75 4.16
N LYS A 209 -19.17 3.88 4.22
CA LYS A 209 -19.89 4.89 3.43
C LYS A 209 -19.52 6.33 3.83
N GLN A 210 -19.27 6.57 5.12
CA GLN A 210 -18.81 7.90 5.56
C GLN A 210 -17.38 8.20 5.07
N ILE A 211 -16.48 7.19 5.11
CA ILE A 211 -15.12 7.31 4.57
C ILE A 211 -15.18 7.64 3.06
N LYS A 212 -16.01 6.90 2.29
CA LYS A 212 -16.19 7.18 0.86
C LYS A 212 -16.64 8.63 0.61
N ARG A 213 -17.65 9.11 1.34
CA ARG A 213 -18.12 10.50 1.22
C ARG A 213 -17.01 11.52 1.49
N MET A 214 -16.13 11.23 2.43
CA MET A 214 -15.00 12.11 2.72
C MET A 214 -13.95 12.08 1.62
N LEU A 215 -13.63 10.90 1.08
CA LEU A 215 -12.73 10.76 -0.07
C LEU A 215 -13.27 11.53 -1.29
N ASP A 216 -14.58 11.46 -1.52
CA ASP A 216 -15.25 12.26 -2.58
C ASP A 216 -15.17 13.76 -2.28
N GLY A 217 -15.44 14.16 -1.03
CA GLY A 217 -15.43 15.55 -0.61
C GLY A 217 -14.08 16.25 -0.74
N ILE A 218 -12.98 15.49 -0.60
CA ILE A 218 -11.62 16.01 -0.82
C ILE A 218 -11.11 15.79 -2.25
N ASN A 219 -11.95 15.28 -3.15
CA ASN A 219 -11.61 14.93 -4.53
C ASN A 219 -10.38 13.99 -4.60
N TYR A 220 -10.41 12.92 -3.80
CA TYR A 220 -9.29 11.96 -3.80
C TYR A 220 -9.18 11.23 -5.14
N GLU A 221 -8.08 11.45 -5.87
CA GLU A 221 -7.85 10.91 -7.22
C GLU A 221 -7.02 9.61 -7.21
N GLY A 222 -6.45 9.22 -6.08
CA GLY A 222 -5.64 8.01 -5.95
C GLY A 222 -6.45 6.71 -6.04
N ALA A 223 -5.76 5.59 -5.94
CA ALA A 223 -6.41 4.29 -5.84
C ALA A 223 -6.94 4.05 -4.42
N ILE A 224 -8.15 3.51 -4.35
CA ILE A 224 -8.74 2.95 -3.13
C ILE A 224 -8.64 1.44 -3.28
N VAL A 225 -7.75 0.83 -2.50
CA VAL A 225 -7.41 -0.58 -2.63
C VAL A 225 -8.04 -1.39 -1.51
N ARG A 226 -8.70 -2.48 -1.87
CA ARG A 226 -9.21 -3.45 -0.90
C ARG A 226 -8.08 -4.38 -0.46
N GLU A 227 -7.68 -4.27 0.78
CA GLU A 227 -6.80 -5.23 1.43
C GLU A 227 -7.64 -6.25 2.21
N LEU A 228 -7.66 -7.49 1.74
CA LEU A 228 -8.53 -8.56 2.24
C LEU A 228 -7.74 -9.84 2.39
N PHE A 229 -7.45 -10.25 3.63
CA PHE A 229 -6.76 -11.51 3.88
C PHE A 229 -7.68 -12.71 3.62
N GLN A 230 -7.06 -13.83 3.24
CA GLN A 230 -7.80 -15.04 2.82
C GLN A 230 -8.85 -14.73 1.73
N ALA A 231 -8.46 -13.95 0.75
CA ALA A 231 -9.34 -13.41 -0.30
C ALA A 231 -10.16 -14.52 -0.98
N LYS A 232 -9.57 -15.68 -1.24
CA LYS A 232 -10.27 -16.83 -1.84
C LYS A 232 -11.50 -17.28 -1.04
N LYS A 233 -11.42 -17.27 0.30
CA LYS A 233 -12.55 -17.60 1.17
C LYS A 233 -13.58 -16.47 1.24
N ASN A 234 -13.12 -15.25 1.10
CA ASN A 234 -13.87 -14.03 1.33
C ASN A 234 -14.26 -13.30 0.03
N MET A 235 -14.20 -13.94 -1.13
CA MET A 235 -14.45 -13.30 -2.43
C MET A 235 -15.80 -12.57 -2.53
N ARG A 236 -16.79 -12.97 -1.73
CA ARG A 236 -18.09 -12.28 -1.64
C ARG A 236 -18.01 -10.86 -1.09
N ASP A 237 -16.89 -10.47 -0.48
CA ASP A 237 -16.64 -9.14 0.04
C ASP A 237 -16.39 -8.10 -1.09
N TYR A 238 -15.77 -8.52 -2.18
CA TYR A 238 -15.43 -7.62 -3.28
C TYR A 238 -16.65 -6.91 -3.92
N PRO A 239 -17.78 -7.58 -4.22
CA PRO A 239 -19.00 -6.89 -4.63
C PRO A 239 -19.51 -5.86 -3.62
N LEU A 240 -19.43 -6.16 -2.31
CA LEU A 240 -19.79 -5.22 -1.26
C LEU A 240 -18.87 -4.00 -1.26
N PHE A 241 -17.56 -4.21 -1.30
CA PHE A 241 -16.57 -3.13 -1.40
C PHE A 241 -16.87 -2.21 -2.60
N ARG A 242 -17.09 -2.78 -3.78
CA ARG A 242 -17.47 -2.03 -4.97
C ARG A 242 -18.75 -1.23 -4.79
N SER A 243 -19.77 -1.82 -4.18
CA SER A 243 -21.05 -1.13 -3.95
C SER A 243 -20.95 0.09 -3.04
N ILE A 244 -19.87 0.19 -2.26
CA ILE A 244 -19.61 1.30 -1.35
C ILE A 244 -18.68 2.34 -1.97
N TYR A 245 -17.61 1.88 -2.67
CA TYR A 245 -16.50 2.73 -3.08
C TYR A 245 -16.44 3.06 -4.59
N ALA A 246 -17.28 2.44 -5.42
CA ALA A 246 -17.39 2.79 -6.84
C ALA A 246 -18.05 4.17 -7.08
#